data_380594455577b0c9b932f7a5eed5fe52
#
_entry.id   380594455577b0c9b932f7a5eed5fe52
#
_cell.length_a   1.000
_cell.length_b   1.000
_cell.length_c   1.000
_cell.angle_alpha   90.00
_cell.angle_beta   90.00
_cell.angle_gamma   90.00
#
_symmetry.space_group_name_H-M   'P 1'
#
loop_
_entity.id
_entity.type
_entity.pdbx_description
1 polymer ?
#
loop_
_entity_poly.entity_id
_entity_poly.type
_entity_poly.pdbx_seq_one_letter_code
_entity_poly.pdbx_strand_id
1 'polypeptide(L)'
;MTPLGALFYLFAAIGLGAAVLTATRRNPVHAVCCAVAVFLSVGAMLAVLGAPLPGVLTVVVYAGAIMVLFLFIIMLLGLPAGAGSLPPGRFLVPATCAAATLVALFALIGADPAATTLLPAAMAGPAAVGTVLFDKYWLAVEAVSILLFAALAAVMLLGRGRHTARRAEKTGGQAA
;
A
#
# COMPACT_ATOMS: atom_id res chain seq x y z
N MET A 1 5.69 9.20 -28.34
CA MET A 1 5.18 8.87 -26.98
C MET A 1 3.73 9.29 -26.92
N THR A 2 2.83 8.37 -26.59
CA THR A 2 1.42 8.73 -26.42
C THR A 2 1.24 9.53 -25.13
N PRO A 3 0.30 10.50 -25.05
CA PRO A 3 0.08 11.28 -23.82
C PRO A 3 -0.25 10.40 -22.60
N LEU A 4 -0.89 9.26 -22.81
CA LEU A 4 -1.15 8.25 -21.77
C LEU A 4 0.12 7.61 -21.21
N GLY A 5 1.12 7.32 -22.07
CA GLY A 5 2.41 6.82 -21.63
C GLY A 5 3.17 7.83 -20.77
N ALA A 6 3.14 9.12 -21.15
CA ALA A 6 3.76 10.18 -20.36
C ALA A 6 3.12 10.30 -18.96
N LEU A 7 1.78 10.20 -18.87
CA LEU A 7 1.06 10.19 -17.60
C LEU A 7 1.43 8.99 -16.72
N PHE A 8 1.55 7.81 -17.32
CA PHE A 8 1.97 6.61 -16.59
C PHE A 8 3.34 6.79 -15.94
N TYR A 9 4.33 7.30 -16.69
CA TYR A 9 5.68 7.54 -16.14
C TYR A 9 5.71 8.63 -15.10
N LEU A 10 4.88 9.67 -15.26
CA LEU A 10 4.73 10.73 -14.27
C LEU A 10 4.25 10.14 -12.93
N PHE A 11 3.19 9.33 -12.95
CA PHE A 11 2.68 8.68 -11.74
C PHE A 11 3.67 7.67 -11.15
N ALA A 12 4.41 6.93 -12.00
CA ALA A 12 5.45 6.02 -11.55
C ALA A 12 6.58 6.76 -10.82
N ALA A 13 7.04 7.90 -11.36
CA ALA A 13 8.06 8.72 -10.73
C ALA A 13 7.59 9.33 -9.40
N ILE A 14 6.34 9.82 -9.35
CA ILE A 14 5.73 10.34 -8.11
C ILE A 14 5.61 9.23 -7.05
N GLY A 15 5.11 8.06 -7.45
CA GLY A 15 4.95 6.92 -6.55
C GLY A 15 6.28 6.44 -5.99
N LEU A 16 7.31 6.34 -6.83
CA LEU A 16 8.64 5.91 -6.41
C LEU A 16 9.31 6.96 -5.50
N GLY A 17 9.18 8.24 -5.82
CA GLY A 17 9.66 9.32 -4.96
C GLY A 17 8.98 9.32 -3.58
N ALA A 18 7.65 9.15 -3.55
CA ALA A 18 6.89 9.04 -2.32
C ALA A 18 7.28 7.79 -1.51
N ALA A 19 7.58 6.65 -2.16
CA ALA A 19 8.04 5.43 -1.49
C ALA A 19 9.40 5.62 -0.81
N VAL A 20 10.34 6.28 -1.47
CA VAL A 20 11.63 6.65 -0.87
C VAL A 20 11.45 7.58 0.32
N LEU A 21 10.58 8.58 0.20
CA LEU A 21 10.26 9.46 1.32
C LEU A 21 9.65 8.68 2.49
N THR A 22 8.73 7.76 2.23
CA THR A 22 8.13 6.89 3.26
C THR A 22 9.19 6.12 4.03
N ALA A 23 10.15 5.52 3.33
CA ALA A 23 11.21 4.71 3.95
C ALA A 23 12.25 5.54 4.72
N THR A 24 12.41 6.82 4.37
CA THR A 24 13.44 7.69 4.95
C THR A 24 12.93 8.58 6.07
N ARG A 25 11.62 8.78 6.19
CA ARG A 25 11.05 9.64 7.24
C ARG A 25 11.12 8.98 8.63
N ARG A 26 11.59 9.73 9.62
CA ARG A 26 11.61 9.31 11.04
C ARG A 26 10.26 9.50 11.72
N ASN A 27 9.54 10.52 11.32
CA ASN A 27 8.22 10.77 11.88
C ASN A 27 7.23 9.79 11.25
N PRO A 28 6.64 8.87 12.03
CA PRO A 28 5.75 7.84 11.51
C PRO A 28 4.50 8.43 10.85
N VAL A 29 3.98 9.56 11.34
CA VAL A 29 2.82 10.23 10.74
C VAL A 29 3.15 10.74 9.34
N HIS A 30 4.30 11.39 9.16
CA HIS A 30 4.74 11.84 7.82
C HIS A 30 5.03 10.66 6.89
N ALA A 31 5.58 9.55 7.40
CA ALA A 31 5.82 8.35 6.62
C ALA A 31 4.50 7.76 6.07
N VAL A 32 3.45 7.68 6.91
CA VAL A 32 2.13 7.20 6.49
C VAL A 32 1.50 8.13 5.45
N CYS A 33 1.59 9.45 5.61
CA CYS A 33 1.09 10.39 4.60
C CYS A 33 1.80 10.21 3.25
N CYS A 34 3.11 9.96 3.24
CA CYS A 34 3.83 9.63 2.01
C CYS A 34 3.40 8.26 1.44
N ALA A 35 3.13 7.26 2.28
CA ALA A 35 2.62 5.96 1.83
C ALA A 35 1.24 6.06 1.17
N VAL A 36 0.36 6.94 1.67
CA VAL A 36 -0.92 7.24 1.00
C VAL A 36 -0.69 7.76 -0.42
N ALA A 37 0.29 8.65 -0.62
CA ALA A 37 0.63 9.17 -1.94
C ALA A 37 1.15 8.06 -2.89
N VAL A 38 1.87 7.04 -2.36
CA VAL A 38 2.26 5.86 -3.13
C VAL A 38 1.03 5.11 -3.64
N PHE A 39 0.07 4.81 -2.78
CA PHE A 39 -1.14 4.07 -3.18
C PHE A 39 -2.04 4.86 -4.14
N LEU A 40 -2.11 6.18 -3.99
CA LEU A 40 -2.80 7.05 -4.95
C LEU A 40 -2.12 6.98 -6.33
N SER A 41 -0.79 7.01 -6.38
CA SER A 41 -0.05 6.89 -7.65
C SER A 41 -0.26 5.53 -8.29
N VAL A 42 -0.23 4.44 -7.52
CA VAL A 42 -0.49 3.09 -8.02
C VAL A 42 -1.91 2.96 -8.56
N GLY A 43 -2.90 3.49 -7.84
CA GLY A 43 -4.30 3.52 -8.30
C GLY A 43 -4.46 4.28 -9.62
N ALA A 44 -3.80 5.44 -9.76
CA ALA A 44 -3.79 6.22 -10.97
C ALA A 44 -3.10 5.48 -12.14
N MET A 45 -1.98 4.80 -11.88
CA MET A 45 -1.30 3.96 -12.88
C MET A 45 -2.20 2.85 -13.40
N LEU A 46 -2.90 2.14 -12.51
CA LEU A 46 -3.86 1.09 -12.89
C LEU A 46 -5.01 1.65 -13.74
N ALA A 47 -5.51 2.84 -13.42
CA ALA A 47 -6.54 3.50 -14.22
C ALA A 47 -6.03 3.85 -15.62
N VAL A 48 -4.79 4.35 -15.75
CA VAL A 48 -4.15 4.66 -17.03
C VAL A 48 -3.91 3.39 -17.86
N LEU A 49 -3.63 2.25 -17.21
CA LEU A 49 -3.47 0.94 -17.88
C LEU A 49 -4.80 0.33 -18.39
N GLY A 50 -5.93 1.02 -18.22
CA GLY A 50 -7.25 0.51 -18.63
C GLY A 50 -7.93 -0.40 -17.61
N ALA A 51 -7.43 -0.46 -16.38
CA ALA A 51 -8.01 -1.23 -15.28
C ALA A 51 -8.52 -0.28 -14.16
N PRO A 52 -9.56 0.52 -14.40
CA PRO A 52 -10.03 1.53 -13.45
C PRO A 52 -10.58 0.92 -12.16
N LEU A 53 -11.24 -0.23 -12.23
CA LEU A 53 -11.83 -0.87 -11.06
C LEU A 53 -10.77 -1.30 -10.02
N PRO A 54 -9.72 -2.07 -10.33
CA PRO A 54 -8.67 -2.36 -9.36
C PRO A 54 -7.91 -1.10 -8.94
N GLY A 55 -7.81 -0.07 -9.78
CA GLY A 55 -7.25 1.23 -9.40
C GLY A 55 -8.06 1.90 -8.28
N VAL A 56 -9.37 2.00 -8.42
CA VAL A 56 -10.26 2.56 -7.39
C VAL A 56 -10.25 1.71 -6.13
N LEU A 57 -10.28 0.38 -6.25
CA LEU A 57 -10.19 -0.53 -5.09
C LEU A 57 -8.87 -0.35 -4.33
N THR A 58 -7.76 -0.16 -5.04
CA THR A 58 -6.46 0.12 -4.40
C THR A 58 -6.53 1.40 -3.58
N VAL A 59 -7.10 2.47 -4.10
CA VAL A 59 -7.23 3.74 -3.37
C VAL A 59 -8.16 3.59 -2.17
N VAL A 60 -9.35 3.00 -2.34
CA VAL A 60 -10.35 2.88 -1.27
C VAL A 60 -9.86 1.96 -0.15
N VAL A 61 -9.28 0.81 -0.49
CA VAL A 61 -8.87 -0.18 0.51
C VAL A 61 -7.51 0.17 1.12
N TYR A 62 -6.48 0.40 0.29
CA TYR A 62 -5.12 0.65 0.82
C TYR A 62 -4.97 2.07 1.37
N ALA A 63 -5.27 3.09 0.57
CA ALA A 63 -5.11 4.47 1.03
C ALA A 63 -6.22 4.87 2.01
N GLY A 64 -7.48 4.50 1.75
CA GLY A 64 -8.62 4.85 2.59
C GLY A 64 -8.69 4.04 3.88
N ALA A 65 -8.89 2.72 3.79
CA ALA A 65 -9.15 1.91 4.98
C ALA A 65 -7.89 1.59 5.77
N ILE A 66 -6.87 1.00 5.12
CA ILE A 66 -5.69 0.48 5.82
C ILE A 66 -4.81 1.61 6.35
N MET A 67 -4.48 2.59 5.50
CA MET A 67 -3.58 3.67 5.90
C MET A 67 -4.20 4.62 6.91
N VAL A 68 -5.50 4.91 6.80
CA VAL A 68 -6.21 5.74 7.78
C VAL A 68 -6.27 5.03 9.14
N LEU A 69 -6.58 3.73 9.17
CA LEU A 69 -6.55 2.94 10.40
C LEU A 69 -5.15 2.92 11.02
N PHE A 70 -4.12 2.74 10.19
CA PHE A 70 -2.73 2.73 10.64
C PHE A 70 -2.29 4.08 11.20
N LEU A 71 -2.68 5.18 10.55
CA LEU A 71 -2.44 6.55 11.04
C LEU A 71 -3.12 6.76 12.41
N PHE A 72 -4.35 6.29 12.57
CA PHE A 72 -5.07 6.39 13.82
C PHE A 72 -4.38 5.62 14.96
N ILE A 73 -3.91 4.40 14.67
CA ILE A 73 -3.17 3.58 15.64
C ILE A 73 -1.87 4.27 16.07
N ILE A 74 -1.09 4.80 15.12
CA ILE A 74 0.17 5.51 15.41
C ILE A 74 -0.09 6.75 16.28
N MET A 75 -1.16 7.47 15.98
CA MET A 75 -1.53 8.67 16.74
C MET A 75 -1.96 8.33 18.17
N LEU A 76 -2.69 7.21 18.36
CA LEU A 76 -3.05 6.72 19.69
C LEU A 76 -1.87 6.19 20.50
N LEU A 77 -0.89 5.57 19.86
CA LEU A 77 0.33 5.08 20.53
C LEU A 77 1.23 6.21 21.02
N GLY A 78 1.04 7.44 20.53
CA GLY A 78 1.85 8.59 20.93
C GLY A 78 3.35 8.38 20.72
N LEU A 79 3.73 7.66 19.63
CA LEU A 79 5.13 7.38 19.33
C LEU A 79 5.92 8.68 19.24
N PRO A 80 6.99 8.85 20.02
CA PRO A 80 7.79 10.07 19.97
C PRO A 80 8.34 10.23 18.55
N ALA A 81 8.09 11.40 17.96
CA ALA A 81 8.77 11.80 16.75
C ALA A 81 10.27 11.82 17.05
N GLY A 82 11.01 10.85 16.51
CA GLY A 82 12.43 10.68 16.81
C GLY A 82 13.20 11.97 16.53
N ALA A 83 13.56 12.66 17.60
CA ALA A 83 14.38 13.85 17.57
C ALA A 83 15.84 13.45 17.30
N GLY A 84 16.19 13.29 16.05
CA GLY A 84 17.57 13.04 15.66
C GLY A 84 17.71 13.04 14.14
N SER A 85 18.71 13.75 13.62
CA SER A 85 19.08 13.68 12.21
C SER A 85 19.50 12.26 11.85
N LEU A 86 18.91 11.72 10.78
CA LEU A 86 19.38 10.44 10.22
C LEU A 86 20.80 10.65 9.65
N PRO A 87 21.75 9.73 9.88
CA PRO A 87 23.03 9.79 9.21
C PRO A 87 22.78 9.79 7.68
N PRO A 88 23.49 10.65 6.92
CA PRO A 88 23.25 10.83 5.49
C PRO A 88 23.34 9.54 4.66
N GLY A 89 24.13 8.56 5.14
CA GLY A 89 24.28 7.26 4.47
C GLY A 89 23.02 6.39 4.41
N ARG A 90 22.01 6.63 5.26
CA ARG A 90 20.79 5.83 5.30
C ARG A 90 19.80 6.19 4.17
N PHE A 91 19.99 7.38 3.56
CA PHE A 91 19.25 7.79 2.36
C PHE A 91 19.78 7.11 1.08
N LEU A 92 21.06 6.68 1.09
CA LEU A 92 21.68 6.11 -0.11
C LEU A 92 20.97 4.84 -0.55
N VAL A 93 20.69 3.89 0.35
CA VAL A 93 20.12 2.58 -0.01
C VAL A 93 18.73 2.70 -0.67
N PRO A 94 17.71 3.36 -0.07
CA PRO A 94 16.42 3.50 -0.73
C PRO A 94 16.50 4.40 -1.98
N ALA A 95 17.35 5.41 -1.98
CA ALA A 95 17.54 6.27 -3.16
C ALA A 95 18.21 5.54 -4.32
N THR A 96 19.23 4.70 -4.07
CA THR A 96 19.87 3.89 -5.12
C THR A 96 18.93 2.80 -5.65
N CYS A 97 18.15 2.14 -4.79
CA CYS A 97 17.14 1.18 -5.24
C CYS A 97 16.08 1.86 -6.12
N ALA A 98 15.59 3.03 -5.74
CA ALA A 98 14.63 3.79 -6.54
C ALA A 98 15.23 4.26 -7.87
N ALA A 99 16.44 4.79 -7.86
CA ALA A 99 17.14 5.20 -9.06
C ALA A 99 17.40 4.01 -9.99
N ALA A 100 17.84 2.87 -9.46
CA ALA A 100 18.03 1.64 -10.22
C ALA A 100 16.72 1.14 -10.84
N THR A 101 15.61 1.18 -10.10
CA THR A 101 14.30 0.79 -10.64
C THR A 101 13.83 1.74 -11.73
N LEU A 102 14.02 3.05 -11.58
CA LEU A 102 13.72 4.03 -12.62
C LEU A 102 14.57 3.82 -13.87
N VAL A 103 15.87 3.62 -13.71
CA VAL A 103 16.79 3.35 -14.84
C VAL A 103 16.43 2.06 -15.56
N ALA A 104 16.13 0.98 -14.81
CA ALA A 104 15.68 -0.29 -15.38
C ALA A 104 14.37 -0.13 -16.14
N LEU A 105 13.42 0.64 -15.60
CA LEU A 105 12.14 0.92 -16.25
C LEU A 105 12.35 1.71 -17.55
N PHE A 106 13.16 2.76 -17.55
CA PHE A 106 13.50 3.52 -18.77
C PHE A 106 14.25 2.70 -19.81
N ALA A 107 15.18 1.84 -19.38
CA ALA A 107 15.91 0.95 -20.26
C ALA A 107 14.99 -0.08 -20.94
N LEU A 108 14.05 -0.65 -20.16
CA LEU A 108 13.07 -1.61 -20.68
C LEU A 108 12.17 -0.98 -21.76
N ILE A 109 11.76 0.27 -21.56
CA ILE A 109 10.94 1.02 -22.51
C ILE A 109 11.72 1.38 -23.79
N GLY A 110 12.97 1.77 -23.63
CA GLY A 110 13.84 2.07 -24.78
C GLY A 110 14.20 0.83 -25.61
N ALA A 111 14.15 -0.35 -25.00
CA ALA A 111 14.41 -1.63 -25.64
C ALA A 111 13.18 -2.28 -26.29
N ASP A 112 11.97 -1.78 -26.02
CA ASP A 112 10.74 -2.36 -26.56
C ASP A 112 10.45 -1.85 -27.99
N PRO A 113 10.60 -2.69 -29.02
CA PRO A 113 10.29 -2.31 -30.40
C PRO A 113 8.80 -2.03 -30.62
N ALA A 114 7.92 -2.50 -29.73
CA ALA A 114 6.49 -2.25 -29.77
C ALA A 114 6.05 -0.93 -29.11
N ALA A 115 6.96 -0.16 -28.53
CA ALA A 115 6.67 1.13 -27.87
C ALA A 115 6.03 2.18 -28.81
N THR A 116 6.08 1.96 -30.12
CA THR A 116 5.46 2.81 -31.15
C THR A 116 4.09 2.29 -31.63
N THR A 117 3.72 1.06 -31.29
CA THR A 117 2.40 0.52 -31.67
C THR A 117 1.35 0.93 -30.64
N LEU A 118 0.29 1.56 -31.12
CA LEU A 118 -0.90 1.85 -30.31
C LEU A 118 -1.60 0.51 -30.00
N LEU A 119 -1.29 -0.08 -28.84
CA LEU A 119 -2.11 -1.15 -28.32
C LEU A 119 -3.51 -0.56 -28.05
N PRO A 120 -4.58 -1.18 -28.58
CA PRO A 120 -5.93 -0.76 -28.24
C PRO A 120 -6.06 -0.89 -26.72
N ALA A 121 -6.40 0.22 -26.06
CA ALA A 121 -6.65 0.23 -24.62
C ALA A 121 -7.88 -0.66 -24.36
N ALA A 122 -7.64 -1.93 -24.05
CA ALA A 122 -8.67 -2.85 -23.62
C ALA A 122 -9.10 -2.41 -22.22
N MET A 123 -10.14 -1.57 -22.13
CA MET A 123 -10.75 -1.22 -20.85
C MET A 123 -11.42 -2.45 -20.27
N ALA A 124 -10.83 -3.02 -19.24
CA ALA A 124 -11.46 -4.07 -18.45
C ALA A 124 -12.60 -3.45 -17.64
N GLY A 125 -13.82 -3.56 -18.17
CA GLY A 125 -15.02 -3.11 -17.46
C GLY A 125 -15.20 -3.87 -16.13
N PRO A 126 -15.91 -3.28 -15.15
CA PRO A 126 -16.13 -3.91 -13.84
C PRO A 126 -16.74 -5.32 -13.92
N ALA A 127 -17.67 -5.53 -14.86
CA ALA A 127 -18.31 -6.83 -15.08
C ALA A 127 -17.29 -7.88 -15.55
N ALA A 128 -16.41 -7.53 -16.48
CA ALA A 128 -15.38 -8.45 -16.98
C ALA A 128 -14.39 -8.86 -15.89
N VAL A 129 -14.00 -7.94 -15.02
CA VAL A 129 -13.16 -8.25 -13.86
C VAL A 129 -13.88 -9.17 -12.89
N GLY A 130 -15.17 -8.91 -12.63
CA GLY A 130 -16.01 -9.75 -11.76
C GLY A 130 -16.15 -11.17 -12.29
N THR A 131 -16.49 -11.35 -13.56
CA THR A 131 -16.63 -12.70 -14.15
C THR A 131 -15.32 -13.48 -14.09
N VAL A 132 -14.19 -12.89 -14.47
CA VAL A 132 -12.89 -13.56 -14.38
C VAL A 132 -12.52 -13.91 -12.93
N LEU A 133 -12.83 -13.04 -11.98
CA LEU A 133 -12.51 -13.27 -10.56
C LEU A 133 -13.34 -14.45 -10.00
N PHE A 134 -14.63 -14.50 -10.28
CA PHE A 134 -15.51 -15.50 -9.71
C PHE A 134 -15.54 -16.82 -10.51
N ASP A 135 -15.29 -16.79 -11.83
CA ASP A 135 -15.27 -18.01 -12.65
C ASP A 135 -13.92 -18.70 -12.62
N LYS A 136 -12.83 -17.93 -12.75
CA LYS A 136 -11.49 -18.50 -12.88
C LYS A 136 -10.70 -18.51 -11.56
N TYR A 137 -10.91 -17.52 -10.70
CA TYR A 137 -10.17 -17.33 -9.44
C TYR A 137 -11.04 -17.48 -8.19
N TRP A 138 -12.14 -18.23 -8.27
CA TRP A 138 -13.06 -18.44 -7.14
C TRP A 138 -12.35 -18.96 -5.87
N LEU A 139 -11.35 -19.85 -6.05
CA LEU A 139 -10.57 -20.39 -4.94
C LEU A 139 -9.76 -19.31 -4.22
N ALA A 140 -9.24 -18.31 -4.96
CA ALA A 140 -8.53 -17.18 -4.37
C ALA A 140 -9.46 -16.30 -3.53
N VAL A 141 -10.68 -16.09 -3.99
CA VAL A 141 -11.72 -15.34 -3.24
C VAL A 141 -12.06 -16.06 -1.93
N GLU A 142 -12.22 -17.38 -1.98
CA GLU A 142 -12.48 -18.22 -0.80
C GLU A 142 -11.31 -18.17 0.18
N ALA A 143 -10.07 -18.28 -0.31
CA ALA A 143 -8.87 -18.18 0.54
C ALA A 143 -8.78 -16.82 1.26
N VAL A 144 -9.11 -15.72 0.58
CA VAL A 144 -9.13 -14.38 1.20
C VAL A 144 -10.22 -14.29 2.27
N SER A 145 -11.40 -14.88 2.04
CA SER A 145 -12.49 -14.93 3.03
C SER A 145 -12.08 -15.65 4.31
N ILE A 146 -11.42 -16.80 4.18
CA ILE A 146 -10.89 -17.57 5.32
C ILE A 146 -9.81 -16.76 6.05
N LEU A 147 -8.95 -16.08 5.32
CA LEU A 147 -7.88 -15.24 5.89
C LEU A 147 -8.46 -14.06 6.69
N LEU A 148 -9.50 -13.42 6.17
CA LEU A 148 -10.22 -12.36 6.89
C LEU A 148 -10.90 -12.88 8.16
N PHE A 149 -11.52 -14.06 8.10
CA PHE A 149 -12.11 -14.70 9.25
C PHE A 149 -11.07 -15.04 10.31
N ALA A 150 -9.94 -15.63 9.90
CA ALA A 150 -8.83 -15.95 10.80
C ALA A 150 -8.24 -14.69 11.45
N ALA A 151 -8.09 -13.61 10.70
CA ALA A 151 -7.63 -12.32 11.22
C ALA A 151 -8.60 -11.75 12.26
N LEU A 152 -9.91 -11.79 11.99
CA LEU A 152 -10.94 -11.35 12.94
C LEU A 152 -10.92 -12.19 14.23
N ALA A 153 -10.84 -13.51 14.10
CA ALA A 153 -10.76 -14.42 15.25
C ALA A 153 -9.49 -14.15 16.10
N ALA A 154 -8.34 -13.94 15.45
CA ALA A 154 -7.09 -13.62 16.12
C ALA A 154 -7.19 -12.30 16.92
N VAL A 155 -7.77 -11.26 16.34
CA VAL A 155 -7.97 -9.98 17.03
C VAL A 155 -8.89 -10.12 18.23
N MET A 156 -9.97 -10.88 18.10
CA MET A 156 -10.89 -11.14 19.23
C MET A 156 -10.23 -11.93 20.37
N LEU A 157 -9.41 -12.94 20.05
CA LEU A 157 -8.71 -13.72 21.05
C LEU A 157 -7.65 -12.88 21.78
N LEU A 158 -6.87 -12.10 21.08
CA LEU A 158 -5.87 -11.20 21.67
C LEU A 158 -6.49 -10.09 22.52
N GLY A 159 -7.65 -9.57 22.12
CA GLY A 159 -8.39 -8.56 22.86
C GLY A 159 -8.96 -9.10 24.18
N ARG A 160 -9.45 -10.34 24.20
CA ARG A 160 -10.01 -10.99 25.42
C ARG A 160 -8.95 -11.28 26.47
N GLY A 161 -7.77 -11.72 26.07
CA GLY A 161 -6.69 -12.08 27.02
C GLY A 161 -6.24 -10.92 27.91
N ARG A 162 -6.31 -9.70 27.43
CA ARG A 162 -5.96 -8.50 28.20
C ARG A 162 -7.00 -8.12 29.25
N HIS A 163 -8.28 -8.40 29.01
CA HIS A 163 -9.36 -8.08 29.98
C HIS A 163 -9.35 -9.05 31.17
N THR A 164 -9.05 -10.31 30.97
CA THR A 164 -8.98 -11.32 32.06
C THR A 164 -7.77 -11.09 32.95
N ALA A 165 -6.59 -10.78 32.41
CA ALA A 165 -5.40 -10.49 33.21
C ALA A 165 -5.59 -9.26 34.11
N ARG A 166 -6.18 -8.18 33.56
CA ARG A 166 -6.43 -6.95 34.33
C ARG A 166 -7.50 -7.11 35.43
N ARG A 167 -8.42 -8.06 35.26
CA ARG A 167 -9.43 -8.38 36.25
C ARG A 167 -8.84 -9.19 37.41
N ALA A 168 -7.94 -10.14 37.11
CA ALA A 168 -7.26 -10.94 38.11
C ALA A 168 -6.36 -10.08 39.01
N GLU A 169 -5.63 -9.11 38.43
CA GLU A 169 -4.79 -8.17 39.16
C GLU A 169 -5.58 -7.26 40.13
N LYS A 170 -6.78 -6.78 39.69
CA LYS A 170 -7.65 -5.96 40.58
C LYS A 170 -8.24 -6.76 41.71
N THR A 171 -8.54 -8.03 41.52
CA THR A 171 -9.14 -8.88 42.57
C THR A 171 -8.10 -9.35 43.58
N GLY A 172 -6.87 -9.58 43.16
CA GLY A 172 -5.74 -9.94 44.03
C GLY A 172 -5.22 -8.79 44.90
N GLY A 173 -5.34 -7.55 44.44
CA GLY A 173 -4.94 -6.35 45.22
C GLY A 173 -5.96 -5.85 46.25
N GLN A 174 -7.17 -6.39 46.23
CA GLN A 174 -8.22 -6.06 47.25
C GLN A 174 -8.29 -7.07 48.38
N ALA A 175 -7.52 -8.16 48.29
CA ALA A 175 -7.50 -9.24 49.31
C ALA A 175 -6.24 -9.20 50.20
N ALA A 176 -5.37 -8.21 50.03
CA ALA A 176 -4.19 -7.91 50.85
C ALA A 176 -4.38 -6.58 51.57
#